data_411505522fb06fdfcc78759374819fc3
#
_entry.id   411505522fb06fdfcc78759374819fc3
#
_cell.length_a   1.000
_cell.length_b   1.000
_cell.length_c   1.000
_cell.angle_alpha   90.00
_cell.angle_beta   90.00
_cell.angle_gamma   90.00
#
_symmetry.space_group_name_H-M   'P 1'
#
loop_
_entity.id
_entity.type
_entity.pdbx_description
1 polymer ?
#
loop_
_entity_poly.entity_id
_entity_poly.type
_entity_poly.pdbx_seq_one_letter_code
_entity_poly.pdbx_strand_id
1 'polypeptide(L)'
;MPATGAAAGSHHASLGRHVSGRAPTLSANEGRRPLRLGLIISVGRDPDAALGKVRNLDIGTAQLFMDELESSFVGPLRLALEKHGIEPTALVVGGPGKEVWNFYQGPLTIGLVPRTTRSARIAHIKRASDFAKHCGIPAVQTHCGFIPENPNNPLYKETVQAIREVAAYCRRNGQNFRYETGQETPITLVRAIQDVGIDNQGVNFDLANLILYGKANPLDAMELLGPYIQGIHAKDGLWPTNPRDLGQEVPIGKGKVDFPRIIAGLKELNYRGAVTIEREISGPQQIEDIRAAKTYLERLIGT
;
A
#
# COMPACT_ATOMS: atom_id res chain seq x y z
N MET A 1 11.49 -35.40 57.40
CA MET A 1 11.62 -34.33 58.39
C MET A 1 12.00 -33.07 57.66
N PRO A 2 11.42 -31.87 57.96
CA PRO A 2 10.23 -31.43 57.22
C PRO A 2 10.56 -30.27 56.25
N ALA A 3 9.62 -30.06 55.31
CA ALA A 3 9.56 -28.96 54.38
C ALA A 3 9.26 -27.62 55.06
N THR A 4 9.87 -26.54 54.60
CA THR A 4 9.37 -25.20 54.84
C THR A 4 9.11 -24.52 53.50
N GLY A 5 7.85 -24.22 53.28
CA GLY A 5 7.40 -23.46 52.10
C GLY A 5 7.75 -21.98 52.24
N ALA A 6 8.02 -21.37 51.09
CA ALA A 6 8.05 -19.92 50.95
C ALA A 6 7.02 -19.54 49.85
N ALA A 7 6.05 -18.73 50.29
CA ALA A 7 4.99 -18.21 49.47
C ALA A 7 5.54 -17.14 48.47
N ALA A 8 5.26 -17.30 47.18
CA ALA A 8 5.53 -16.29 46.20
C ALA A 8 4.38 -15.26 46.18
N GLY A 9 4.67 -14.04 46.60
CA GLY A 9 3.77 -12.91 46.50
C GLY A 9 3.62 -12.44 45.06
N SER A 10 2.39 -12.46 44.58
CA SER A 10 1.99 -11.91 43.29
C SER A 10 1.94 -10.38 43.35
N HIS A 11 2.88 -9.69 42.71
CA HIS A 11 2.73 -8.27 42.40
C HIS A 11 2.09 -8.11 41.03
N HIS A 12 0.79 -7.88 41.01
CA HIS A 12 0.10 -7.31 39.86
C HIS A 12 0.45 -5.82 39.78
N ALA A 13 1.36 -5.45 38.89
CA ALA A 13 1.54 -4.06 38.48
C ALA A 13 0.51 -3.72 37.42
N SER A 14 -0.50 -2.95 37.79
CA SER A 14 -1.46 -2.30 36.88
C SER A 14 -0.73 -1.27 36.05
N LEU A 15 -0.54 -1.52 34.75
CA LEU A 15 -0.14 -0.53 33.73
C LEU A 15 -1.37 -0.16 32.91
N GLY A 16 -2.27 0.60 33.54
CA GLY A 16 -3.32 1.34 32.86
C GLY A 16 -2.78 2.68 32.36
N ARG A 17 -2.42 2.78 31.09
CA ARG A 17 -2.49 4.02 30.32
C ARG A 17 -3.11 3.69 28.95
N HIS A 18 -4.44 3.77 28.91
CA HIS A 18 -5.17 3.91 27.67
C HIS A 18 -4.78 5.26 27.05
N VAL A 19 -3.97 5.24 26.00
CA VAL A 19 -3.88 6.37 25.08
C VAL A 19 -5.11 6.26 24.18
N SER A 20 -6.16 6.98 24.52
CA SER A 20 -7.34 7.16 23.69
C SER A 20 -6.97 8.09 22.51
N GLY A 21 -6.37 7.52 21.48
CA GLY A 21 -6.33 8.16 20.18
C GLY A 21 -7.74 8.16 19.61
N ARG A 22 -8.45 9.28 19.78
CA ARG A 22 -9.76 9.50 19.19
C ARG A 22 -9.60 9.49 17.67
N ALA A 23 -10.14 8.45 17.01
CA ALA A 23 -10.31 8.46 15.57
C ALA A 23 -11.10 9.72 15.19
N PRO A 24 -10.76 10.42 14.08
CA PRO A 24 -11.52 11.56 13.63
C PRO A 24 -12.96 11.12 13.36
N THR A 25 -13.90 11.64 14.11
CA THR A 25 -15.32 11.47 13.89
C THR A 25 -15.67 12.18 12.58
N LEU A 26 -15.76 11.42 11.50
CA LEU A 26 -16.35 11.89 10.26
C LEU A 26 -17.84 12.16 10.49
N SER A 27 -18.29 13.33 10.10
CA SER A 27 -19.67 13.79 10.23
C SER A 27 -20.62 12.83 9.50
N ALA A 28 -21.69 12.43 10.16
CA ALA A 28 -22.60 11.35 9.77
C ALA A 28 -23.56 11.70 8.62
N ASN A 29 -23.28 12.69 7.76
CA ASN A 29 -24.27 13.16 6.78
C ASN A 29 -23.73 13.58 5.41
N GLU A 30 -22.59 13.08 4.96
CA GLU A 30 -22.24 13.13 3.55
C GLU A 30 -22.74 11.87 2.88
N GLY A 31 -23.67 12.00 1.94
CA GLY A 31 -24.27 10.89 1.20
C GLY A 31 -23.20 9.89 0.74
N ARG A 32 -23.47 8.61 0.91
CA ARG A 32 -22.56 7.50 0.55
C ARG A 32 -22.13 7.66 -0.91
N ARG A 33 -20.93 8.21 -1.16
CA ARG A 33 -20.34 8.16 -2.50
C ARG A 33 -20.01 6.70 -2.80
N PRO A 34 -20.38 6.19 -3.98
CA PRO A 34 -20.02 4.84 -4.38
C PRO A 34 -18.49 4.70 -4.44
N LEU A 35 -17.99 3.48 -4.21
CA LEU A 35 -16.60 3.14 -4.47
C LEU A 35 -16.30 3.42 -5.94
N ARG A 36 -15.10 3.92 -6.23
CA ARG A 36 -14.66 4.23 -7.60
C ARG A 36 -13.61 3.22 -8.04
N LEU A 37 -13.54 2.96 -9.33
CA LEU A 37 -12.43 2.18 -9.89
C LEU A 37 -11.25 3.09 -10.20
N GLY A 38 -10.06 2.52 -10.05
CA GLY A 38 -8.80 3.11 -10.47
C GLY A 38 -7.97 2.11 -11.27
N LEU A 39 -6.89 2.61 -11.84
CA LEU A 39 -5.87 1.80 -12.51
C LEU A 39 -4.48 2.26 -12.05
N ILE A 40 -3.59 1.31 -11.73
CA ILE A 40 -2.18 1.65 -11.63
C ILE A 40 -1.56 1.64 -13.03
N ILE A 41 -0.81 2.68 -13.36
CA ILE A 41 -0.20 2.85 -14.68
C ILE A 41 1.23 3.38 -14.58
N SER A 42 2.15 2.78 -15.31
CA SER A 42 3.47 3.36 -15.54
C SER A 42 3.35 4.52 -16.52
N VAL A 43 3.78 5.70 -16.08
CA VAL A 43 3.60 6.94 -16.86
C VAL A 43 4.67 7.08 -17.94
N GLY A 44 5.90 6.65 -17.69
CA GLY A 44 7.00 6.76 -18.66
C GLY A 44 7.26 8.21 -19.09
N ARG A 45 7.81 8.38 -20.30
CA ARG A 45 8.16 9.70 -20.88
C ARG A 45 7.03 10.41 -21.59
N ASP A 46 5.92 9.72 -21.84
CA ASP A 46 4.74 10.26 -22.50
C ASP A 46 3.50 10.14 -21.58
N PRO A 47 3.28 11.12 -20.70
CA PRO A 47 2.12 11.14 -19.81
C PRO A 47 0.78 11.16 -20.56
N ASP A 48 0.73 11.80 -21.72
CA ASP A 48 -0.50 11.90 -22.51
C ASP A 48 -0.93 10.53 -23.04
N ALA A 49 0.00 9.80 -23.64
CA ALA A 49 -0.27 8.43 -24.10
C ALA A 49 -0.61 7.47 -22.96
N ALA A 50 0.07 7.59 -21.81
CA ALA A 50 -0.20 6.75 -20.65
C ALA A 50 -1.61 6.98 -20.07
N LEU A 51 -1.98 8.25 -19.82
CA LEU A 51 -3.28 8.58 -19.24
C LEU A 51 -4.43 8.41 -20.25
N GLY A 52 -4.14 8.56 -21.54
CA GLY A 52 -5.08 8.21 -22.60
C GLY A 52 -5.51 6.74 -22.55
N LYS A 53 -4.61 5.81 -22.18
CA LYS A 53 -4.97 4.39 -21.98
C LYS A 53 -5.96 4.22 -20.81
N VAL A 54 -5.76 4.93 -19.71
CA VAL A 54 -6.68 4.90 -18.55
C VAL A 54 -8.06 5.41 -18.97
N ARG A 55 -8.09 6.53 -19.70
CA ARG A 55 -9.34 7.14 -20.19
C ARG A 55 -10.08 6.23 -21.18
N ASN A 56 -9.36 5.54 -22.07
CA ASN A 56 -9.94 4.59 -23.03
C ASN A 56 -10.56 3.34 -22.37
N LEU A 57 -10.23 3.09 -21.11
CA LEU A 57 -10.85 2.06 -20.28
C LEU A 57 -12.05 2.60 -19.48
N ASP A 58 -12.40 3.88 -19.67
CA ASP A 58 -13.44 4.57 -18.91
C ASP A 58 -13.20 4.48 -17.39
N ILE A 59 -11.97 4.72 -16.97
CA ILE A 59 -11.55 4.79 -15.57
C ILE A 59 -11.15 6.23 -15.28
N GLY A 60 -11.63 6.78 -14.17
CA GLY A 60 -11.45 8.19 -13.82
C GLY A 60 -10.38 8.47 -12.78
N THR A 61 -9.77 7.44 -12.17
CA THR A 61 -8.70 7.62 -11.18
C THR A 61 -7.49 6.76 -11.50
N ALA A 62 -6.29 7.21 -11.10
CA ALA A 62 -5.08 6.44 -11.33
C ALA A 62 -4.09 6.54 -10.14
N GLN A 63 -3.38 5.45 -9.89
CA GLN A 63 -2.09 5.48 -9.21
C GLN A 63 -1.00 5.54 -10.28
N LEU A 64 -0.02 6.41 -10.10
CA LEU A 64 0.99 6.70 -11.10
C LEU A 64 2.33 6.11 -10.66
N PHE A 65 2.80 5.09 -11.36
CA PHE A 65 4.16 4.60 -11.17
C PHE A 65 5.12 5.39 -12.06
N MET A 66 6.15 6.00 -11.46
CA MET A 66 7.12 6.80 -12.16
C MET A 66 8.54 6.56 -11.65
N ASP A 67 9.46 6.31 -12.57
CA ASP A 67 10.89 6.20 -12.29
C ASP A 67 11.61 7.55 -12.43
N GLU A 68 11.15 8.40 -13.38
CA GLU A 68 11.72 9.71 -13.65
C GLU A 68 10.91 10.80 -12.93
N LEU A 69 11.58 11.56 -12.04
CA LEU A 69 10.97 12.55 -11.15
C LEU A 69 11.55 13.95 -11.41
N GLU A 70 11.89 14.23 -12.65
CA GLU A 70 12.44 15.53 -13.02
C GLU A 70 11.37 16.60 -13.09
N SER A 71 11.72 17.82 -12.70
CA SER A 71 10.80 18.97 -12.73
C SER A 71 10.23 19.28 -14.11
N SER A 72 10.93 18.91 -15.19
CA SER A 72 10.49 18.99 -16.57
C SER A 72 9.23 18.20 -16.87
N PHE A 73 8.96 17.12 -16.13
CA PHE A 73 7.74 16.30 -16.28
C PHE A 73 6.51 16.84 -15.56
N VAL A 74 6.66 17.78 -14.62
CA VAL A 74 5.52 18.31 -13.85
C VAL A 74 4.46 18.94 -14.76
N GLY A 75 4.86 19.82 -15.66
CA GLY A 75 3.95 20.49 -16.60
C GLY A 75 3.22 19.50 -17.50
N PRO A 76 3.93 18.68 -18.27
CA PRO A 76 3.33 17.64 -19.13
C PRO A 76 2.38 16.70 -18.38
N LEU A 77 2.73 16.23 -17.18
CA LEU A 77 1.87 15.34 -16.39
C LEU A 77 0.58 16.03 -15.95
N ARG A 78 0.68 17.26 -15.45
CA ARG A 78 -0.52 18.04 -15.05
C ARG A 78 -1.46 18.28 -16.22
N LEU A 79 -0.93 18.67 -17.36
CA LEU A 79 -1.73 18.88 -18.58
C LEU A 79 -2.41 17.59 -19.05
N ALA A 80 -1.72 16.46 -18.99
CA ALA A 80 -2.29 15.16 -19.36
C ALA A 80 -3.38 14.71 -18.37
N LEU A 81 -3.19 14.89 -17.05
CA LEU A 81 -4.20 14.61 -16.03
C LEU A 81 -5.48 15.41 -16.28
N GLU A 82 -5.33 16.71 -16.54
CA GLU A 82 -6.44 17.62 -16.82
C GLU A 82 -7.14 17.24 -18.13
N LYS A 83 -6.38 17.06 -19.23
CA LYS A 83 -6.89 16.71 -20.57
C LYS A 83 -7.74 15.44 -20.53
N HIS A 84 -7.30 14.42 -19.81
CA HIS A 84 -7.98 13.12 -19.74
C HIS A 84 -8.99 13.03 -18.60
N GLY A 85 -9.06 14.05 -17.72
CA GLY A 85 -9.97 14.08 -16.56
C GLY A 85 -9.65 12.94 -15.57
N ILE A 86 -8.36 12.63 -15.36
CA ILE A 86 -7.91 11.57 -14.45
C ILE A 86 -7.48 12.18 -13.11
N GLU A 87 -8.08 11.73 -12.02
CA GLU A 87 -7.69 12.08 -10.66
C GLU A 87 -6.52 11.18 -10.20
N PRO A 88 -5.33 11.74 -9.93
CA PRO A 88 -4.23 10.95 -9.39
C PRO A 88 -4.45 10.70 -7.89
N THR A 89 -4.38 9.45 -7.45
CA THR A 89 -4.63 9.06 -6.06
C THR A 89 -3.36 8.77 -5.25
N ALA A 90 -2.29 8.40 -5.90
CA ALA A 90 -0.95 8.27 -5.33
C ALA A 90 0.13 8.31 -6.42
N LEU A 91 1.32 8.74 -6.03
CA LEU A 91 2.55 8.47 -6.75
C LEU A 91 3.19 7.21 -6.14
N VAL A 92 3.31 6.17 -6.95
CA VAL A 92 3.95 4.91 -6.57
C VAL A 92 5.41 4.96 -7.01
N VAL A 93 6.30 4.71 -6.08
CA VAL A 93 7.73 4.76 -6.35
C VAL A 93 8.43 3.49 -5.86
N GLY A 94 9.33 2.97 -6.68
CA GLY A 94 10.32 1.99 -6.29
C GLY A 94 11.48 2.66 -5.56
N GLY A 95 12.64 2.14 -5.74
CA GLY A 95 13.85 2.74 -5.17
C GLY A 95 15.02 2.64 -6.13
N PRO A 96 16.05 3.46 -5.94
CA PRO A 96 17.29 3.25 -6.66
C PRO A 96 17.90 1.90 -6.26
N GLY A 97 18.55 1.28 -7.24
CA GLY A 97 19.13 -0.05 -7.10
C GLY A 97 18.17 -1.16 -7.56
N LYS A 98 18.70 -2.37 -7.65
CA LYS A 98 17.95 -3.53 -8.08
C LYS A 98 16.97 -3.96 -6.97
N GLU A 99 15.72 -4.17 -7.30
CA GLU A 99 14.73 -4.86 -6.47
C GLU A 99 14.49 -6.25 -7.03
N VAL A 100 14.56 -7.26 -6.19
CA VAL A 100 14.38 -8.66 -6.60
C VAL A 100 13.22 -9.24 -5.79
N TRP A 101 12.14 -9.52 -6.50
CA TRP A 101 10.87 -9.95 -5.91
C TRP A 101 10.86 -11.47 -5.70
N ASN A 102 11.54 -11.92 -4.64
CA ASN A 102 11.55 -13.30 -4.19
C ASN A 102 11.87 -13.40 -2.69
N PHE A 103 11.81 -14.60 -2.12
CA PHE A 103 12.04 -14.83 -0.69
C PHE A 103 13.51 -14.70 -0.25
N TYR A 104 14.47 -14.87 -1.16
CA TYR A 104 15.91 -14.90 -0.82
C TYR A 104 16.58 -13.55 -0.95
N GLN A 105 16.36 -12.87 -2.06
CA GLN A 105 17.01 -11.60 -2.36
C GLN A 105 16.12 -10.41 -2.00
N GLY A 106 14.81 -10.60 -1.95
CA GLY A 106 13.86 -9.57 -1.56
C GLY A 106 14.21 -8.89 -0.24
N PRO A 107 14.50 -9.65 0.84
CA PRO A 107 14.89 -9.06 2.12
C PRO A 107 16.15 -8.19 2.08
N LEU A 108 17.01 -8.40 1.07
CA LEU A 108 18.27 -7.68 0.87
C LEU A 108 18.15 -6.51 -0.13
N THR A 109 17.04 -6.43 -0.87
CA THR A 109 16.95 -5.52 -2.02
C THR A 109 15.69 -4.66 -2.06
N ILE A 110 14.63 -4.97 -1.33
CA ILE A 110 13.36 -4.24 -1.41
C ILE A 110 13.20 -3.26 -0.26
N GLY A 111 12.73 -2.05 -0.56
CA GLY A 111 12.24 -1.07 0.39
C GLY A 111 13.31 -0.41 1.26
N LEU A 112 12.94 -0.02 2.48
CA LEU A 112 13.76 0.73 3.43
C LEU A 112 14.50 -0.16 4.44
N VAL A 113 14.29 -1.49 4.40
CA VAL A 113 14.96 -2.44 5.30
C VAL A 113 16.45 -2.60 4.98
N PRO A 114 16.89 -2.75 3.71
CA PRO A 114 18.29 -2.94 3.41
C PRO A 114 19.14 -1.71 3.72
N ARG A 115 20.17 -1.85 4.58
CA ARG A 115 21.06 -0.75 4.97
C ARG A 115 21.80 -0.15 3.80
N THR A 116 22.19 -0.98 2.83
CA THR A 116 23.02 -0.60 1.69
C THR A 116 22.34 0.40 0.74
N THR A 117 21.02 0.33 0.60
CA THR A 117 20.24 1.19 -0.32
C THR A 117 19.36 2.20 0.42
N ARG A 118 19.20 2.06 1.74
CA ARG A 118 18.26 2.84 2.56
C ARG A 118 18.39 4.35 2.37
N SER A 119 19.60 4.90 2.52
CA SER A 119 19.82 6.35 2.41
C SER A 119 19.45 6.89 1.02
N ALA A 120 19.83 6.15 -0.03
CA ALA A 120 19.50 6.53 -1.40
C ALA A 120 17.97 6.48 -1.64
N ARG A 121 17.27 5.49 -1.08
CA ARG A 121 15.80 5.36 -1.16
C ARG A 121 15.06 6.42 -0.38
N ILE A 122 15.53 6.76 0.82
CA ILE A 122 14.99 7.89 1.58
C ILE A 122 15.09 9.18 0.74
N ALA A 123 16.25 9.45 0.14
CA ALA A 123 16.44 10.62 -0.72
C ALA A 123 15.51 10.57 -1.95
N HIS A 124 15.32 9.40 -2.55
CA HIS A 124 14.43 9.21 -3.69
C HIS A 124 12.96 9.46 -3.32
N ILE A 125 12.47 8.88 -2.22
CA ILE A 125 11.09 9.09 -1.74
C ILE A 125 10.84 10.57 -1.42
N LYS A 126 11.81 11.28 -0.87
CA LYS A 126 11.69 12.74 -0.64
C LYS A 126 11.56 13.51 -1.95
N ARG A 127 12.37 13.19 -2.97
CA ARG A 127 12.21 13.79 -4.31
C ARG A 127 10.84 13.46 -4.92
N ALA A 128 10.38 12.21 -4.74
CA ALA A 128 9.04 11.80 -5.18
C ALA A 128 7.94 12.60 -4.49
N SER A 129 8.09 12.88 -3.20
CA SER A 129 7.15 13.74 -2.46
C SER A 129 7.16 15.17 -3.00
N ASP A 130 8.31 15.76 -3.29
CA ASP A 130 8.39 17.09 -3.87
C ASP A 130 7.75 17.11 -5.27
N PHE A 131 8.04 16.14 -6.10
CA PHE A 131 7.44 16.00 -7.43
C PHE A 131 5.90 15.84 -7.33
N ALA A 132 5.42 14.93 -6.49
CA ALA A 132 4.00 14.69 -6.26
C ALA A 132 3.27 15.96 -5.78
N LYS A 133 3.89 16.76 -4.90
CA LYS A 133 3.36 18.05 -4.46
C LYS A 133 3.14 19.02 -5.64
N HIS A 134 4.11 19.13 -6.54
CA HIS A 134 4.00 20.01 -7.70
C HIS A 134 2.95 19.50 -8.71
N CYS A 135 2.69 18.20 -8.73
CA CYS A 135 1.65 17.59 -9.59
C CYS A 135 0.26 17.55 -8.91
N GLY A 136 0.13 17.96 -7.65
CA GLY A 136 -1.13 17.87 -6.91
C GLY A 136 -1.52 16.45 -6.51
N ILE A 137 -0.55 15.53 -6.40
CA ILE A 137 -0.79 14.12 -6.02
C ILE A 137 -0.80 14.02 -4.49
N PRO A 138 -1.87 13.46 -3.88
CA PRO A 138 -2.10 13.55 -2.44
C PRO A 138 -1.31 12.55 -1.60
N ALA A 139 -0.66 11.57 -2.20
CA ALA A 139 0.07 10.54 -1.48
C ALA A 139 1.30 10.05 -2.22
N VAL A 140 2.31 9.63 -1.47
CA VAL A 140 3.45 8.84 -1.95
C VAL A 140 3.35 7.43 -1.38
N GLN A 141 3.51 6.43 -2.23
CA GLN A 141 3.32 5.02 -1.92
C GLN A 141 4.55 4.22 -2.32
N THR A 142 4.94 3.27 -1.47
CA THR A 142 6.06 2.37 -1.76
C THR A 142 5.98 1.09 -0.92
N HIS A 143 6.64 0.03 -1.38
CA HIS A 143 6.95 -1.10 -0.53
C HIS A 143 8.03 -0.72 0.48
N CYS A 144 7.79 -0.94 1.77
CA CYS A 144 8.81 -0.72 2.80
C CYS A 144 9.77 -1.89 2.93
N GLY A 145 9.48 -3.03 2.33
CA GLY A 145 10.29 -4.24 2.31
C GLY A 145 9.96 -5.19 3.47
N PHE A 146 10.81 -6.17 3.68
CA PHE A 146 10.63 -7.21 4.69
C PHE A 146 10.90 -6.66 6.11
N ILE A 147 9.98 -5.85 6.63
CA ILE A 147 10.09 -5.32 8.00
C ILE A 147 10.24 -6.49 8.98
N PRO A 148 11.28 -6.51 9.82
CA PRO A 148 11.50 -7.61 10.74
C PRO A 148 10.31 -7.84 11.68
N GLU A 149 9.84 -9.07 11.78
CA GLU A 149 8.72 -9.44 12.66
C GLU A 149 9.10 -9.37 14.13
N ASN A 150 10.36 -9.66 14.46
CA ASN A 150 10.90 -9.51 15.80
C ASN A 150 11.26 -8.04 16.08
N PRO A 151 10.53 -7.32 16.95
CA PRO A 151 10.80 -5.91 17.25
C PRO A 151 12.14 -5.68 17.98
N ASN A 152 12.75 -6.74 18.53
CA ASN A 152 14.10 -6.66 19.12
C ASN A 152 15.22 -6.75 18.09
N ASN A 153 14.92 -7.08 16.83
CA ASN A 153 15.91 -7.04 15.76
C ASN A 153 16.35 -5.58 15.53
N PRO A 154 17.65 -5.27 15.55
CA PRO A 154 18.12 -3.89 15.32
C PRO A 154 17.61 -3.28 14.00
N LEU A 155 17.46 -4.10 12.94
CA LEU A 155 16.91 -3.65 11.66
C LEU A 155 15.46 -3.14 11.78
N TYR A 156 14.66 -3.65 12.72
CA TYR A 156 13.30 -3.16 12.92
C TYR A 156 13.32 -1.69 13.34
N LYS A 157 14.07 -1.34 14.37
CA LYS A 157 14.18 0.05 14.85
C LYS A 157 14.73 1.00 13.80
N GLU A 158 15.75 0.56 13.07
CA GLU A 158 16.35 1.33 11.98
C GLU A 158 15.34 1.58 10.84
N THR A 159 14.54 0.57 10.51
CA THR A 159 13.49 0.67 9.48
C THR A 159 12.38 1.62 9.93
N VAL A 160 11.91 1.51 11.17
CA VAL A 160 10.92 2.45 11.75
C VAL A 160 11.43 3.90 11.70
N GLN A 161 12.72 4.14 12.00
CA GLN A 161 13.32 5.48 11.89
C GLN A 161 13.34 5.99 10.43
N ALA A 162 13.72 5.14 9.49
CA ALA A 162 13.73 5.47 8.07
C ALA A 162 12.33 5.81 7.54
N ILE A 163 11.33 5.01 7.92
CA ILE A 163 9.93 5.26 7.55
C ILE A 163 9.43 6.57 8.19
N ARG A 164 9.74 6.80 9.46
CA ARG A 164 9.39 8.06 10.14
C ARG A 164 9.96 9.27 9.41
N GLU A 165 11.18 9.18 8.93
CA GLU A 165 11.84 10.26 8.19
C GLU A 165 11.12 10.60 6.90
N VAL A 166 10.74 9.61 6.09
CA VAL A 166 10.02 9.82 4.82
C VAL A 166 8.57 10.22 5.05
N ALA A 167 7.86 9.62 6.02
CA ALA A 167 6.50 9.98 6.36
C ALA A 167 6.40 11.43 6.87
N ALA A 168 7.34 11.85 7.73
CA ALA A 168 7.43 13.24 8.19
C ALA A 168 7.72 14.22 7.03
N TYR A 169 8.48 13.79 6.03
CA TYR A 169 8.73 14.61 4.84
C TYR A 169 7.45 14.77 4.01
N CYS A 170 6.74 13.69 3.72
CA CYS A 170 5.46 13.73 3.01
C CYS A 170 4.44 14.61 3.76
N ARG A 171 4.39 14.52 5.10
CA ARG A 171 3.52 15.37 5.92
C ARG A 171 3.79 16.86 5.72
N ARG A 172 5.08 17.28 5.66
CA ARG A 172 5.42 18.70 5.39
C ARG A 172 4.96 19.17 4.01
N ASN A 173 4.83 18.24 3.07
CA ASN A 173 4.30 18.50 1.73
C ASN A 173 2.75 18.39 1.67
N GLY A 174 2.07 18.14 2.79
CA GLY A 174 0.62 17.97 2.84
C GLY A 174 0.13 16.64 2.26
N GLN A 175 0.97 15.62 2.27
CA GLN A 175 0.72 14.33 1.64
C GLN A 175 0.66 13.19 2.66
N ASN A 176 -0.08 12.15 2.33
CA ASN A 176 0.00 10.87 3.02
C ASN A 176 1.20 10.06 2.51
N PHE A 177 1.80 9.28 3.42
CA PHE A 177 2.73 8.22 3.10
C PHE A 177 2.00 6.88 3.20
N ARG A 178 2.01 6.08 2.13
CA ARG A 178 1.31 4.80 2.08
C ARG A 178 2.28 3.64 1.98
N TYR A 179 2.06 2.66 2.85
CA TYR A 179 2.71 1.35 2.78
C TYR A 179 1.96 0.47 1.79
N GLU A 180 2.64 -0.10 0.84
CA GLU A 180 2.06 -1.17 0.04
C GLU A 180 2.28 -2.51 0.73
N THR A 181 1.19 -3.26 0.96
CA THR A 181 1.26 -4.56 1.63
C THR A 181 1.93 -5.63 0.77
N GLY A 182 2.58 -6.60 1.41
CA GLY A 182 3.15 -7.76 0.73
C GLY A 182 4.21 -8.50 1.52
N GLN A 183 5.32 -7.87 1.85
CA GLN A 183 6.50 -8.53 2.39
C GLN A 183 6.43 -8.81 3.90
N GLU A 184 5.66 -8.04 4.63
CA GLU A 184 5.45 -8.16 6.07
C GLU A 184 4.07 -8.73 6.41
N THR A 185 3.93 -9.25 7.61
CA THR A 185 2.61 -9.64 8.12
C THR A 185 1.80 -8.41 8.51
N PRO A 186 0.45 -8.45 8.43
CA PRO A 186 -0.41 -7.33 8.83
C PRO A 186 -0.14 -6.84 10.25
N ILE A 187 0.11 -7.74 11.20
CA ILE A 187 0.39 -7.34 12.58
C ILE A 187 1.75 -6.64 12.72
N THR A 188 2.74 -7.02 11.92
CA THR A 188 4.04 -6.34 11.87
C THR A 188 3.89 -4.94 11.28
N LEU A 189 3.08 -4.79 10.24
CA LEU A 189 2.80 -3.48 9.64
C LEU A 189 2.07 -2.56 10.61
N VAL A 190 1.04 -3.03 11.31
CA VAL A 190 0.32 -2.23 12.34
C VAL A 190 1.29 -1.76 13.43
N ARG A 191 2.15 -2.66 13.92
CA ARG A 191 3.18 -2.30 14.91
C ARG A 191 4.12 -1.23 14.36
N ALA A 192 4.60 -1.37 13.13
CA ALA A 192 5.48 -0.39 12.50
C ALA A 192 4.80 0.98 12.37
N ILE A 193 3.53 1.04 11.95
CA ILE A 193 2.74 2.28 11.85
C ILE A 193 2.64 2.96 13.23
N GLN A 194 2.33 2.19 14.28
CA GLN A 194 2.23 2.70 15.65
C GLN A 194 3.58 3.22 16.16
N ASP A 195 4.66 2.47 15.92
CA ASP A 195 6.00 2.85 16.34
C ASP A 195 6.56 4.04 15.55
N VAL A 196 6.19 4.21 14.29
CA VAL A 196 6.48 5.43 13.50
C VAL A 196 5.76 6.63 14.07
N GLY A 197 4.50 6.51 14.50
CA GLY A 197 3.80 7.49 15.32
C GLY A 197 3.56 8.85 14.66
N ILE A 198 3.33 8.89 13.34
CA ILE A 198 2.96 10.09 12.58
C ILE A 198 1.57 9.89 11.98
N ASP A 199 0.76 10.93 11.95
CA ASP A 199 -0.67 10.88 11.63
C ASP A 199 -1.02 10.84 10.12
N ASN A 200 -0.06 11.03 9.23
CA ASN A 200 -0.24 10.99 7.78
C ASN A 200 0.08 9.62 7.16
N GLN A 201 0.11 8.57 7.95
CA GLN A 201 0.37 7.22 7.47
C GLN A 201 -0.91 6.54 7.01
N GLY A 202 -0.83 5.77 5.94
CA GLY A 202 -1.90 4.92 5.45
C GLY A 202 -1.37 3.67 4.78
N VAL A 203 -2.26 2.76 4.46
CA VAL A 203 -1.97 1.51 3.78
C VAL A 203 -2.60 1.53 2.40
N ASN A 204 -1.81 1.23 1.37
CA ASN A 204 -2.32 0.71 0.13
C ASN A 204 -2.43 -0.80 0.28
N PHE A 205 -3.64 -1.26 0.40
CA PHE A 205 -3.95 -2.64 0.71
C PHE A 205 -3.96 -3.47 -0.57
N ASP A 206 -2.79 -4.00 -0.94
CA ASP A 206 -2.69 -4.99 -2.01
C ASP A 206 -3.12 -6.35 -1.49
N LEU A 207 -4.21 -6.84 -2.04
CA LEU A 207 -4.86 -8.07 -1.62
C LEU A 207 -4.07 -9.31 -2.03
N ALA A 208 -3.54 -9.30 -3.24
CA ALA A 208 -2.81 -10.44 -3.78
C ALA A 208 -1.41 -10.56 -3.20
N ASN A 209 -0.70 -9.46 -2.97
CA ASN A 209 0.65 -9.52 -2.44
C ASN A 209 0.72 -10.27 -1.10
N LEU A 210 -0.28 -10.13 -0.22
CA LEU A 210 -0.35 -10.91 1.01
C LEU A 210 -0.42 -12.42 0.75
N ILE A 211 -1.13 -12.83 -0.31
CA ILE A 211 -1.23 -14.22 -0.75
C ILE A 211 0.07 -14.68 -1.40
N LEU A 212 0.60 -13.88 -2.34
CA LEU A 212 1.80 -14.19 -3.11
C LEU A 212 3.02 -14.38 -2.20
N TYR A 213 3.13 -13.56 -1.15
CA TYR A 213 4.18 -13.67 -0.14
C TYR A 213 3.85 -14.66 0.99
N GLY A 214 2.68 -15.31 0.97
CA GLY A 214 2.27 -16.24 2.03
C GLY A 214 2.13 -15.61 3.40
N LYS A 215 1.76 -14.32 3.48
CA LYS A 215 1.76 -13.54 4.72
C LYS A 215 0.43 -13.51 5.45
N ALA A 216 -0.68 -13.43 4.72
CA ALA A 216 -2.01 -13.42 5.32
C ALA A 216 -3.12 -13.70 4.30
N ASN A 217 -4.27 -14.12 4.82
CA ASN A 217 -5.54 -14.02 4.11
C ASN A 217 -5.97 -12.53 4.09
N PRO A 218 -6.34 -11.95 2.93
CA PRO A 218 -6.74 -10.55 2.85
C PRO A 218 -7.93 -10.16 3.73
N LEU A 219 -8.90 -11.06 3.96
CA LEU A 219 -10.04 -10.76 4.84
C LEU A 219 -9.61 -10.60 6.29
N ASP A 220 -8.78 -11.52 6.79
CA ASP A 220 -8.24 -11.45 8.15
C ASP A 220 -7.33 -10.22 8.31
N ALA A 221 -6.55 -9.91 7.27
CA ALA A 221 -5.70 -8.72 7.23
C ALA A 221 -6.52 -7.42 7.27
N MET A 222 -7.69 -7.39 6.63
CA MET A 222 -8.58 -6.22 6.61
C MET A 222 -9.14 -5.90 7.99
N GLU A 223 -9.34 -6.88 8.88
CA GLU A 223 -9.77 -6.65 10.26
C GLU A 223 -8.72 -5.82 11.04
N LEU A 224 -7.44 -6.05 10.77
CA LEU A 224 -6.34 -5.34 11.44
C LEU A 224 -6.02 -4.00 10.75
N LEU A 225 -5.96 -4.00 9.42
CA LEU A 225 -5.50 -2.87 8.62
C LEU A 225 -6.61 -1.88 8.28
N GLY A 226 -7.89 -2.24 8.46
CA GLY A 226 -9.05 -1.44 8.09
C GLY A 226 -8.96 0.04 8.45
N PRO A 227 -8.58 0.40 9.70
CA PRO A 227 -8.44 1.81 10.13
C PRO A 227 -7.37 2.60 9.37
N TYR A 228 -6.44 1.92 8.69
CA TYR A 228 -5.31 2.53 7.99
C TYR A 228 -5.47 2.50 6.47
N ILE A 229 -6.47 1.79 5.93
CA ILE A 229 -6.63 1.63 4.49
C ILE A 229 -6.96 2.99 3.84
N GLN A 230 -6.08 3.44 2.95
CA GLN A 230 -6.23 4.66 2.16
C GLN A 230 -6.10 4.43 0.66
N GLY A 231 -5.74 3.22 0.25
CA GLY A 231 -5.68 2.74 -1.13
C GLY A 231 -5.91 1.24 -1.17
N ILE A 232 -6.35 0.74 -2.32
CA ILE A 232 -6.55 -0.69 -2.59
C ILE A 232 -5.90 -1.01 -3.91
N HIS A 233 -5.11 -2.11 -3.95
CA HIS A 233 -4.83 -2.79 -5.19
C HIS A 233 -5.77 -4.00 -5.34
N ALA A 234 -6.67 -3.90 -6.29
CA ALA A 234 -7.45 -5.03 -6.77
C ALA A 234 -6.55 -5.85 -7.71
N LYS A 235 -5.97 -6.86 -7.13
CA LYS A 235 -5.06 -7.83 -7.73
C LYS A 235 -5.40 -9.20 -7.16
N ASP A 236 -5.22 -10.27 -7.91
CA ASP A 236 -5.55 -11.62 -7.47
C ASP A 236 -4.37 -12.58 -7.66
N GLY A 237 -4.30 -13.61 -6.86
CA GLY A 237 -3.16 -14.50 -6.85
C GLY A 237 -3.43 -15.84 -6.18
N LEU A 238 -2.49 -16.74 -6.38
CA LEU A 238 -2.43 -18.07 -5.78
C LEU A 238 -1.30 -18.12 -4.75
N TRP A 239 -1.49 -18.90 -3.70
CA TRP A 239 -0.45 -19.12 -2.69
C TRP A 239 0.81 -19.77 -3.29
N PRO A 240 1.99 -19.46 -2.73
CA PRO A 240 3.21 -20.16 -3.11
C PRO A 240 3.10 -21.67 -2.77
N THR A 241 3.48 -22.49 -3.73
CA THR A 241 3.55 -23.95 -3.58
C THR A 241 4.99 -24.48 -3.64
N ASN A 242 5.92 -23.60 -4.05
CA ASN A 242 7.35 -23.84 -4.01
C ASN A 242 7.97 -22.97 -2.89
N PRO A 243 8.77 -23.53 -1.97
CA PRO A 243 9.35 -22.76 -0.86
C PRO A 243 10.37 -21.70 -1.30
N ARG A 244 10.75 -21.66 -2.57
CA ARG A 244 11.73 -20.73 -3.12
C ARG A 244 11.11 -19.58 -3.91
N ASP A 245 9.88 -19.76 -4.40
CA ASP A 245 9.22 -18.82 -5.31
C ASP A 245 8.00 -18.22 -4.64
N LEU A 246 7.68 -16.98 -5.02
CA LEU A 246 6.41 -16.35 -4.67
C LEU A 246 5.24 -17.14 -5.27
N GLY A 247 4.05 -16.87 -4.79
CA GLY A 247 2.82 -17.28 -5.43
C GLY A 247 2.69 -16.70 -6.85
N GLN A 248 1.67 -17.08 -7.55
CA GLN A 248 1.42 -16.66 -8.92
C GLN A 248 0.28 -15.65 -9.00
N GLU A 249 0.53 -14.49 -9.60
CA GLU A 249 -0.54 -13.57 -9.98
C GLU A 249 -1.42 -14.19 -11.07
N VAL A 250 -2.73 -14.01 -10.92
CA VAL A 250 -3.74 -14.49 -11.89
C VAL A 250 -4.78 -13.39 -12.16
N PRO A 251 -5.56 -13.47 -13.25
CA PRO A 251 -6.66 -12.53 -13.48
C PRO A 251 -7.63 -12.46 -12.30
N ILE A 252 -8.17 -11.29 -12.02
CA ILE A 252 -9.11 -11.04 -10.93
C ILE A 252 -10.30 -12.01 -11.01
N GLY A 253 -10.64 -12.63 -9.87
CA GLY A 253 -11.67 -13.64 -9.74
C GLY A 253 -11.22 -15.07 -10.12
N LYS A 254 -9.94 -15.26 -10.41
CA LYS A 254 -9.33 -16.58 -10.68
C LYS A 254 -8.37 -17.06 -9.58
N GLY A 255 -8.10 -16.21 -8.60
CA GLY A 255 -7.19 -16.48 -7.48
C GLY A 255 -7.91 -16.80 -6.17
N LYS A 256 -7.31 -16.37 -5.08
CA LYS A 256 -7.73 -16.66 -3.71
C LYS A 256 -8.33 -15.45 -2.99
N VAL A 257 -8.42 -14.29 -3.64
CA VAL A 257 -9.05 -13.11 -3.07
C VAL A 257 -10.58 -13.25 -3.16
N ASP A 258 -11.25 -13.15 -2.01
CA ASP A 258 -12.71 -13.11 -1.94
C ASP A 258 -13.21 -11.67 -2.17
N PHE A 259 -13.21 -11.22 -3.42
CA PHE A 259 -13.61 -9.86 -3.78
C PHE A 259 -15.01 -9.47 -3.30
N PRO A 260 -16.04 -10.35 -3.35
CA PRO A 260 -17.36 -10.02 -2.81
C PRO A 260 -17.30 -9.61 -1.34
N ARG A 261 -16.59 -10.36 -0.50
CA ARG A 261 -16.45 -10.05 0.93
C ARG A 261 -15.54 -8.85 1.16
N ILE A 262 -14.47 -8.70 0.39
CA ILE A 262 -13.58 -7.51 0.45
C ILE A 262 -14.38 -6.24 0.13
N ILE A 263 -15.14 -6.22 -0.97
CA ILE A 263 -15.95 -5.04 -1.35
C ILE A 263 -17.02 -4.73 -0.30
N ALA A 264 -17.67 -5.76 0.26
CA ALA A 264 -18.60 -5.58 1.37
C ALA A 264 -17.94 -4.95 2.58
N GLY A 265 -16.80 -5.47 3.02
CA GLY A 265 -16.02 -4.94 4.15
C GLY A 265 -15.54 -3.50 3.92
N LEU A 266 -15.10 -3.15 2.71
CA LEU A 266 -14.73 -1.76 2.37
C LEU A 266 -15.93 -0.80 2.51
N LYS A 267 -17.13 -1.25 2.12
CA LYS A 267 -18.37 -0.49 2.31
C LYS A 267 -18.71 -0.31 3.79
N GLU A 268 -18.53 -1.35 4.61
CA GLU A 268 -18.72 -1.30 6.06
C GLU A 268 -17.72 -0.37 6.76
N LEU A 269 -16.46 -0.37 6.31
CA LEU A 269 -15.41 0.55 6.76
C LEU A 269 -15.64 1.99 6.29
N ASN A 270 -16.68 2.27 5.50
CA ASN A 270 -16.91 3.56 4.85
C ASN A 270 -15.69 4.04 4.03
N TYR A 271 -14.95 3.11 3.42
CA TYR A 271 -13.84 3.45 2.55
C TYR A 271 -14.31 4.32 1.37
N ARG A 272 -13.55 5.39 1.08
CA ARG A 272 -13.91 6.40 0.07
C ARG A 272 -12.92 6.50 -1.08
N GLY A 273 -11.84 5.75 -1.00
CA GLY A 273 -10.80 5.72 -2.02
C GLY A 273 -11.19 4.93 -3.26
N ALA A 274 -10.28 4.85 -4.21
CA ALA A 274 -10.43 4.02 -5.39
C ALA A 274 -10.02 2.57 -5.12
N VAL A 275 -10.74 1.65 -5.74
CA VAL A 275 -10.35 0.25 -5.90
C VAL A 275 -9.52 0.18 -7.17
N THR A 276 -8.21 0.21 -7.04
CA THR A 276 -7.27 0.37 -8.14
C THR A 276 -6.91 -1.00 -8.71
N ILE A 277 -7.26 -1.25 -9.96
CA ILE A 277 -6.89 -2.48 -10.66
C ILE A 277 -5.39 -2.49 -10.88
N GLU A 278 -4.74 -3.59 -10.53
CA GLU A 278 -3.34 -3.87 -10.85
C GLU A 278 -3.23 -5.20 -11.58
N ARG A 279 -2.43 -5.20 -12.66
CA ARG A 279 -2.12 -6.39 -13.44
C ARG A 279 -0.69 -6.30 -13.97
N GLU A 280 0.23 -7.11 -13.40
CA GLU A 280 1.69 -7.00 -13.60
C GLU A 280 2.21 -7.76 -14.83
N ILE A 281 1.36 -8.05 -15.79
CA ILE A 281 1.80 -8.54 -17.09
C ILE A 281 1.82 -7.41 -18.11
N SER A 282 2.35 -7.67 -19.29
CA SER A 282 2.38 -6.70 -20.38
C SER A 282 1.75 -7.28 -21.66
N GLY A 283 1.44 -6.39 -22.60
CA GLY A 283 0.89 -6.77 -23.90
C GLY A 283 -0.64 -6.82 -23.96
N PRO A 284 -1.22 -7.37 -25.03
CA PRO A 284 -2.68 -7.36 -25.26
C PRO A 284 -3.47 -8.04 -24.16
N GLN A 285 -2.95 -9.12 -23.59
CA GLN A 285 -3.62 -9.87 -22.53
C GLN A 285 -3.83 -9.03 -21.26
N GLN A 286 -2.91 -8.12 -20.95
CA GLN A 286 -3.09 -7.19 -19.81
C GLN A 286 -4.35 -6.35 -19.98
N ILE A 287 -4.58 -5.82 -21.18
CA ILE A 287 -5.74 -4.96 -21.48
C ILE A 287 -7.05 -5.76 -21.37
N GLU A 288 -7.04 -6.99 -21.86
CA GLU A 288 -8.20 -7.89 -21.77
C GLU A 288 -8.52 -8.23 -20.32
N ASP A 289 -7.49 -8.58 -19.52
CA ASP A 289 -7.64 -8.88 -18.10
C ASP A 289 -8.15 -7.66 -17.32
N ILE A 290 -7.65 -6.45 -17.60
CA ILE A 290 -8.12 -5.20 -16.97
C ILE A 290 -9.58 -4.92 -17.32
N ARG A 291 -10.02 -5.11 -18.56
CA ARG A 291 -11.42 -4.94 -18.95
C ARG A 291 -12.35 -5.94 -18.25
N ALA A 292 -11.90 -7.19 -18.17
CA ALA A 292 -12.64 -8.23 -17.45
C ALA A 292 -12.73 -7.91 -15.94
N ALA A 293 -11.62 -7.47 -15.34
CA ALA A 293 -11.55 -7.02 -13.95
C ALA A 293 -12.48 -5.84 -13.68
N LYS A 294 -12.47 -4.81 -14.56
CA LYS A 294 -13.37 -3.66 -14.49
C LYS A 294 -14.83 -4.12 -14.43
N THR A 295 -15.24 -4.91 -15.41
CA THR A 295 -16.62 -5.42 -15.49
C THR A 295 -17.02 -6.23 -14.25
N TYR A 296 -16.10 -7.04 -13.72
CA TYR A 296 -16.35 -7.84 -12.52
C TYR A 296 -16.49 -6.96 -11.27
N LEU A 297 -15.59 -6.01 -11.07
CA LEU A 297 -15.59 -5.12 -9.90
C LEU A 297 -16.76 -4.13 -9.92
N GLU A 298 -17.15 -3.60 -11.08
CA GLU A 298 -18.34 -2.74 -11.22
C GLU A 298 -19.60 -3.41 -10.71
N ARG A 299 -19.81 -4.69 -11.04
CA ARG A 299 -20.97 -5.45 -10.52
C ARG A 299 -20.95 -5.56 -8.99
N LEU A 300 -19.78 -5.72 -8.38
CA LEU A 300 -19.64 -5.82 -6.91
C LEU A 300 -19.80 -4.47 -6.21
N ILE A 301 -19.32 -3.41 -6.84
CA ILE A 301 -19.42 -2.05 -6.33
C ILE A 301 -20.86 -1.54 -6.44
N GLY A 302 -21.58 -1.96 -7.47
CA GLY A 302 -22.96 -1.55 -7.73
C GLY A 302 -23.04 -0.26 -8.54
N THR A 303 -22.12 -0.10 -9.50
CA THR A 303 -22.12 1.01 -10.47
C THR A 303 -22.52 0.52 -11.84
#